data_615b1386172f535a21277067d2dd00a6
#
_entry.id   615b1386172f535a21277067d2dd00a6
#
_cell.length_a   1.000
_cell.length_b   1.000
_cell.length_c   1.000
_cell.angle_alpha   90.00
_cell.angle_beta   90.00
_cell.angle_gamma   90.00
#
_symmetry.space_group_name_H-M   'P 1'
#
loop_
_entity.id
_entity.type
_entity.pdbx_description
1 polymer ?
#
loop_
_entity_poly.entity_id
_entity_poly.type
_entity_poly.pdbx_seq_one_letter_code
_entity_poly.pdbx_strand_id
1 'polypeptide(L)'
;MRDCHSSDDKDVIAIDGKTLRHSYDKSRRRGAIHVIKIRLHIVCDIPDELIDFTFEWKGLKKLCMAVSFRSIIAEQKKNPKMTVRYYISSADLTAEKFATAIRNHWHVENKLHWRLDVVMNEDDCKIRRGNAAELFSGIRHIAINILTNDKVFKAGLRRKMRKAAMDRNYLASVLAGRRLS
;
A
#
# COMPACT_ATOMS: atom_id res chain seq x y z
N MET A 1 29.52 16.91 -6.29
CA MET A 1 28.41 16.55 -5.37
C MET A 1 28.38 17.61 -4.30
N ARG A 2 27.50 18.59 -4.42
CA ARG A 2 27.23 19.55 -3.37
C ARG A 2 26.17 18.94 -2.47
N ASP A 3 26.46 18.95 -1.17
CA ASP A 3 25.59 18.39 -0.15
C ASP A 3 24.25 19.13 -0.13
N CYS A 4 23.15 18.43 -0.42
CA CYS A 4 21.79 18.91 -0.13
C CYS A 4 21.57 18.91 1.40
N HIS A 5 22.36 19.68 2.12
CA HIS A 5 22.15 19.98 3.51
C HIS A 5 21.48 21.36 3.65
N SER A 6 20.17 21.38 3.53
CA SER A 6 19.36 22.37 4.20
C SER A 6 19.19 21.92 5.66
N SER A 7 19.54 22.78 6.60
CA SER A 7 19.75 22.51 8.02
C SER A 7 18.50 22.11 8.84
N ASP A 8 17.35 21.84 8.21
CA ASP A 8 16.08 21.50 8.87
C ASP A 8 15.43 20.18 8.41
N ASP A 9 15.99 19.50 7.40
CA ASP A 9 15.46 18.23 6.94
C ASP A 9 16.07 17.07 7.73
N LYS A 10 15.35 16.61 8.76
CA LYS A 10 15.69 15.39 9.48
C LYS A 10 15.39 14.19 8.61
N ASP A 11 16.43 13.46 8.21
CA ASP A 11 16.26 12.16 7.58
C ASP A 11 15.46 11.22 8.50
N VAL A 12 14.43 10.60 7.98
CA VAL A 12 13.64 9.64 8.76
C VAL A 12 14.09 8.23 8.45
N ILE A 13 14.64 7.56 9.45
CA ILE A 13 15.05 6.15 9.37
C ILE A 13 13.96 5.30 10.02
N ALA A 14 13.34 4.41 9.24
CA ALA A 14 12.41 3.42 9.75
C ALA A 14 13.03 2.03 9.68
N ILE A 15 13.06 1.34 10.82
CA ILE A 15 13.53 -0.05 10.93
C ILE A 15 12.31 -0.95 11.14
N ASP A 16 12.15 -1.95 10.29
CA ASP A 16 11.07 -2.94 10.35
C ASP A 16 11.64 -4.35 10.27
N GLY A 17 11.30 -5.18 11.25
CA GLY A 17 11.66 -6.59 11.31
C GLY A 17 10.42 -7.47 11.08
N LYS A 18 10.51 -8.39 10.14
CA LYS A 18 9.41 -9.31 9.82
C LYS A 18 9.87 -10.76 9.75
N THR A 19 9.16 -11.64 10.43
CA THR A 19 9.27 -13.08 10.24
C THR A 19 8.41 -13.50 9.05
N LEU A 20 9.00 -14.19 8.07
CA LEU A 20 8.25 -14.71 6.93
C LEU A 20 7.37 -15.87 7.38
N ARG A 21 6.06 -15.74 7.15
CA ARG A 21 5.09 -16.82 7.43
C ARG A 21 5.42 -18.04 6.57
N HIS A 22 5.22 -19.23 7.13
CA HIS A 22 5.48 -20.53 6.48
C HIS A 22 6.94 -20.78 6.07
N SER A 23 7.90 -19.97 6.56
CA SER A 23 9.32 -20.20 6.32
C SER A 23 9.95 -21.23 7.24
N TYR A 24 9.22 -21.70 8.27
CA TYR A 24 9.66 -22.76 9.17
C TYR A 24 9.44 -24.13 8.51
N ASP A 25 10.53 -24.86 8.31
CA ASP A 25 10.49 -26.23 7.78
C ASP A 25 10.81 -27.23 8.91
N LYS A 26 9.80 -27.91 9.40
CA LYS A 26 9.92 -28.90 10.47
C LYS A 26 10.76 -30.12 10.06
N SER A 27 10.71 -30.52 8.77
CA SER A 27 11.39 -31.69 8.25
C SER A 27 12.92 -31.48 8.18
N ARG A 28 13.36 -30.25 7.91
CA ARG A 28 14.77 -29.88 7.77
C ARG A 28 15.33 -29.12 8.97
N ARG A 29 14.57 -28.97 10.07
CA ARG A 29 14.94 -28.19 11.26
C ARG A 29 15.44 -26.77 10.96
N ARG A 30 14.93 -26.16 9.90
CA ARG A 30 15.25 -24.78 9.54
C ARG A 30 14.37 -23.83 10.32
N GLY A 31 14.97 -22.90 11.04
CA GLY A 31 14.25 -21.83 11.77
C GLY A 31 13.50 -20.91 10.81
N ALA A 32 12.56 -20.15 11.35
CA ALA A 32 11.83 -19.13 10.60
C ALA A 32 12.79 -18.09 10.00
N ILE A 33 12.53 -17.66 8.78
CA ILE A 33 13.33 -16.64 8.10
C ILE A 33 12.92 -15.26 8.64
N HIS A 34 13.85 -14.56 9.24
CA HIS A 34 13.69 -13.19 9.68
C HIS A 34 14.28 -12.21 8.67
N VAL A 35 13.50 -11.21 8.30
CA VAL A 35 13.89 -10.14 7.38
C VAL A 35 13.94 -8.82 8.13
N ILE A 36 15.06 -8.14 8.07
CA ILE A 36 15.20 -6.76 8.53
C ILE A 36 15.10 -5.85 7.32
N LYS A 37 14.29 -4.81 7.42
CA LYS A 37 14.14 -3.77 6.41
C LYS A 37 14.36 -2.41 7.05
N ILE A 38 15.38 -1.71 6.58
CA ILE A 38 15.68 -0.32 6.95
C ILE A 38 15.22 0.55 5.78
N ARG A 39 14.53 1.64 6.08
CA ARG A 39 14.12 2.63 5.09
C ARG A 39 14.61 4.00 5.52
N LEU A 40 15.26 4.69 4.59
CA LEU A 40 15.65 6.08 4.70
C LEU A 40 14.78 6.91 3.75
N HIS A 41 14.22 8.00 4.26
CA HIS A 41 13.41 8.92 3.48
C HIS A 41 14.08 10.28 3.48
N ILE A 42 14.34 10.81 2.30
CA ILE A 42 15.00 12.09 2.08
C ILE A 42 14.07 12.98 1.28
N VAL A 43 13.95 14.24 1.66
CA VAL A 43 13.18 15.26 0.96
C VAL A 43 14.09 16.47 0.74
N CYS A 44 14.14 16.96 -0.50
CA CYS A 44 14.95 18.11 -0.89
C CYS A 44 14.06 19.12 -1.62
N ASP A 45 14.42 20.40 -1.54
CA ASP A 45 13.93 21.42 -2.44
C ASP A 45 14.45 21.16 -3.86
N ILE A 46 13.76 21.73 -4.83
CA ILE A 46 14.20 21.61 -6.22
C ILE A 46 15.46 22.47 -6.39
N PRO A 47 16.60 21.89 -6.81
CA PRO A 47 17.78 22.67 -7.12
C PRO A 47 17.51 23.66 -8.26
N ASP A 48 18.08 24.85 -8.18
CA ASP A 48 17.93 25.91 -9.19
C ASP A 48 18.27 25.42 -10.61
N GLU A 49 19.24 24.53 -10.72
CA GLU A 49 19.70 23.92 -11.98
C GLU A 49 18.62 23.03 -12.64
N LEU A 50 17.61 22.59 -11.89
CA LEU A 50 16.52 21.75 -12.38
C LEU A 50 15.21 22.52 -12.61
N ILE A 51 15.15 23.81 -12.32
CA ILE A 51 13.93 24.61 -12.45
C ILE A 51 13.44 24.60 -13.91
N ASP A 52 14.33 24.67 -14.89
CA ASP A 52 13.99 24.64 -16.31
C ASP A 52 13.33 23.31 -16.73
N PHE A 53 13.73 22.20 -16.12
CA PHE A 53 13.12 20.87 -16.37
C PHE A 53 11.78 20.67 -15.66
N THR A 54 11.50 21.48 -14.63
CA THR A 54 10.26 21.35 -13.86
C THR A 54 9.10 22.12 -14.46
N PHE A 55 9.33 22.87 -15.54
CA PHE A 55 8.32 23.70 -16.20
C PHE A 55 7.09 22.88 -16.64
N GLU A 56 7.29 21.63 -17.05
CA GLU A 56 6.21 20.71 -17.44
C GLU A 56 5.36 20.25 -16.23
N TRP A 57 5.88 20.37 -15.02
CA TRP A 57 5.25 19.86 -13.78
C TRP A 57 4.73 21.03 -12.94
N LYS A 58 3.60 21.57 -13.36
CA LYS A 58 3.00 22.72 -12.67
C LYS A 58 2.81 22.47 -11.17
N GLY A 59 3.46 23.30 -10.35
CA GLY A 59 3.34 23.24 -8.90
C GLY A 59 4.27 22.24 -8.21
N LEU A 60 5.26 21.71 -8.91
CA LEU A 60 6.30 20.88 -8.28
C LEU A 60 7.08 21.71 -7.24
N LYS A 61 7.24 21.15 -6.01
CA LYS A 61 7.91 21.82 -4.89
C LYS A 61 9.07 21.04 -4.32
N LYS A 62 8.96 19.73 -4.25
CA LYS A 62 9.95 18.86 -3.58
C LYS A 62 10.33 17.67 -4.44
N LEU A 63 11.61 17.33 -4.37
CA LEU A 63 12.15 16.04 -4.83
C LEU A 63 12.31 15.14 -3.61
N CYS A 64 11.90 13.90 -3.72
CA CYS A 64 11.94 12.98 -2.61
C CYS A 64 12.59 11.66 -3.03
N MET A 65 13.29 11.03 -2.10
CA MET A 65 13.96 9.75 -2.31
C MET A 65 13.66 8.80 -1.15
N ALA A 66 13.32 7.55 -1.48
CA ALA A 66 13.19 6.49 -0.49
C ALA A 66 14.20 5.37 -0.79
N VAL A 67 15.13 5.16 0.12
CA VAL A 67 16.11 4.08 0.07
C VAL A 67 15.68 2.96 1.00
N SER A 68 15.66 1.73 0.52
CA SER A 68 15.34 0.55 1.33
C SER A 68 16.48 -0.43 1.30
N PHE A 69 16.93 -0.86 2.46
CA PHE A 69 17.86 -1.97 2.65
C PHE A 69 17.10 -3.18 3.19
N ARG A 70 17.26 -4.32 2.55
CA ARG A 70 16.66 -5.58 2.98
C ARG A 70 17.73 -6.62 3.25
N SER A 71 17.78 -7.10 4.48
CA SER A 71 18.66 -8.19 4.93
C SER A 71 17.84 -9.39 5.35
N ILE A 72 18.33 -10.58 5.02
CA ILE A 72 17.78 -11.85 5.50
C ILE A 72 18.78 -12.39 6.51
N ILE A 73 18.38 -12.53 7.79
CA ILE A 73 19.30 -12.93 8.87
C ILE A 73 19.95 -14.29 8.60
N ALA A 74 19.22 -15.22 7.99
CA ALA A 74 19.75 -16.54 7.62
C ALA A 74 20.84 -16.48 6.52
N GLU A 75 20.97 -15.35 5.82
CA GLU A 75 21.93 -15.15 4.72
C GLU A 75 22.96 -14.07 5.09
N GLN A 76 23.53 -14.12 6.29
CA GLN A 76 24.47 -13.11 6.82
C GLN A 76 25.69 -12.81 5.93
N LYS A 77 26.03 -13.73 5.00
CA LYS A 77 27.15 -13.54 4.05
C LYS A 77 26.78 -12.75 2.79
N LYS A 78 25.49 -12.42 2.60
CA LYS A 78 25.04 -11.64 1.43
C LYS A 78 24.86 -10.17 1.82
N ASN A 79 25.35 -9.30 0.98
CA ASN A 79 25.13 -7.85 1.15
C ASN A 79 23.63 -7.53 1.13
N PRO A 80 23.18 -6.60 1.96
CA PRO A 80 21.80 -6.14 1.96
C PRO A 80 21.37 -5.71 0.56
N LYS A 81 20.20 -6.15 0.12
CA LYS A 81 19.63 -5.67 -1.13
C LYS A 81 19.16 -4.22 -0.96
N MET A 82 19.82 -3.30 -1.65
CA MET A 82 19.43 -1.90 -1.70
C MET A 82 18.44 -1.66 -2.84
N THR A 83 17.44 -0.84 -2.57
CA THR A 83 16.49 -0.35 -3.59
C THR A 83 16.26 1.14 -3.35
N VAL A 84 16.43 1.93 -4.40
CA VAL A 84 16.19 3.37 -4.39
C VAL A 84 14.95 3.67 -5.24
N ARG A 85 14.10 4.57 -4.76
CA ARG A 85 12.94 5.08 -5.48
C ARG A 85 12.89 6.59 -5.35
N TYR A 86 12.66 7.25 -6.47
CA TYR A 86 12.52 8.70 -6.54
C TYR A 86 11.05 9.09 -6.66
N TYR A 87 10.70 10.22 -6.08
CA TYR A 87 9.34 10.77 -6.09
C TYR A 87 9.41 12.27 -6.27
N ILE A 88 8.33 12.83 -6.78
CA ILE A 88 8.11 14.26 -6.89
C ILE A 88 6.88 14.64 -6.11
N SER A 89 6.84 15.86 -5.55
CA SER A 89 5.71 16.33 -4.77
C SER A 89 5.39 17.80 -5.07
N SER A 90 4.11 18.09 -5.26
CA SER A 90 3.56 19.45 -5.29
C SER A 90 3.25 20.00 -3.90
N ALA A 91 3.21 19.14 -2.87
CA ALA A 91 3.06 19.55 -1.49
C ALA A 91 4.42 19.84 -0.87
N ASP A 92 4.43 20.80 0.05
CA ASP A 92 5.60 21.06 0.89
C ASP A 92 5.65 20.01 2.00
N LEU A 93 6.48 18.99 1.80
CA LEU A 93 6.60 17.82 2.66
C LEU A 93 7.91 17.83 3.44
N THR A 94 7.82 17.48 4.72
CA THR A 94 8.98 17.04 5.50
C THR A 94 9.24 15.56 5.24
N ALA A 95 10.42 15.06 5.59
CA ALA A 95 10.77 13.65 5.44
C ALA A 95 9.79 12.71 6.19
N GLU A 96 9.27 13.14 7.35
CA GLU A 96 8.24 12.40 8.13
C GLU A 96 6.89 12.33 7.41
N LYS A 97 6.43 13.48 6.88
CA LYS A 97 5.19 13.53 6.09
C LYS A 97 5.31 12.70 4.82
N PHE A 98 6.45 12.74 4.16
CA PHE A 98 6.75 11.92 2.99
C PHE A 98 6.75 10.42 3.32
N ALA A 99 7.41 10.01 4.41
CA ALA A 99 7.40 8.63 4.89
C ALA A 99 5.97 8.14 5.20
N THR A 100 5.16 9.02 5.80
CA THR A 100 3.74 8.73 6.10
C THR A 100 2.90 8.63 4.82
N ALA A 101 3.11 9.52 3.85
CA ALA A 101 2.42 9.50 2.56
C ALA A 101 2.70 8.19 1.79
N ILE A 102 3.97 7.77 1.70
CA ILE A 102 4.33 6.48 1.10
C ILE A 102 3.65 5.31 1.83
N ARG A 103 3.66 5.32 3.17
CA ARG A 103 3.03 4.26 3.95
C ARG A 103 1.53 4.20 3.72
N ASN A 104 0.87 5.35 3.65
CA ASN A 104 -0.56 5.44 3.40
C ASN A 104 -0.92 4.99 1.98
N HIS A 105 -0.09 5.31 0.99
CA HIS A 105 -0.26 4.80 -0.38
C HIS A 105 -0.26 3.27 -0.42
N TRP A 106 0.66 2.61 0.29
CA TRP A 106 0.68 1.16 0.41
C TRP A 106 -0.55 0.56 1.11
N HIS A 107 -1.31 1.37 1.86
CA HIS A 107 -2.59 0.91 2.42
C HIS A 107 -3.64 0.69 1.33
N VAL A 108 -3.64 1.47 0.25
CA VAL A 108 -4.55 1.27 -0.89
C VAL A 108 -4.26 -0.09 -1.52
N GLU A 109 -2.99 -0.37 -1.83
CA GLU A 109 -2.56 -1.66 -2.38
C GLU A 109 -2.97 -2.83 -1.49
N ASN A 110 -2.64 -2.78 -0.20
CA ASN A 110 -2.87 -3.89 0.71
C ASN A 110 -4.32 -4.02 1.19
N LYS A 111 -5.11 -2.94 1.21
CA LYS A 111 -6.48 -2.97 1.74
C LYS A 111 -7.53 -3.03 0.66
N LEU A 112 -7.31 -2.37 -0.48
CA LEU A 112 -8.28 -2.30 -1.56
C LEU A 112 -7.95 -3.32 -2.65
N HIS A 113 -6.83 -3.17 -3.36
CA HIS A 113 -6.46 -4.05 -4.47
C HIS A 113 -6.39 -5.51 -4.05
N TRP A 114 -5.71 -5.83 -2.96
CA TRP A 114 -5.69 -7.20 -2.44
C TRP A 114 -7.10 -7.77 -2.16
N ARG A 115 -8.05 -6.94 -1.69
CA ARG A 115 -9.42 -7.41 -1.47
C ARG A 115 -10.18 -7.63 -2.77
N LEU A 116 -9.97 -6.76 -3.76
CA LEU A 116 -10.55 -6.93 -5.09
C LEU A 116 -10.05 -8.25 -5.72
N ASP A 117 -8.76 -8.53 -5.65
CA ASP A 117 -8.17 -9.73 -6.24
C ASP A 117 -8.54 -11.00 -5.46
N VAL A 118 -8.26 -11.04 -4.16
CA VAL A 118 -8.41 -12.26 -3.36
C VAL A 118 -9.86 -12.56 -3.00
N VAL A 119 -10.70 -11.54 -2.76
CA VAL A 119 -12.09 -11.74 -2.31
C VAL A 119 -13.07 -11.67 -3.46
N MET A 120 -12.88 -10.74 -4.40
CA MET A 120 -13.78 -10.49 -5.53
C MET A 120 -13.32 -11.14 -6.84
N ASN A 121 -12.11 -11.73 -6.85
CA ASN A 121 -11.52 -12.41 -8.01
C ASN A 121 -11.43 -11.49 -9.24
N GLU A 122 -10.98 -10.24 -9.04
CA GLU A 122 -10.98 -9.23 -10.09
C GLU A 122 -10.02 -9.56 -11.21
N ASP A 123 -8.80 -10.01 -10.88
CA ASP A 123 -7.76 -10.38 -11.85
C ASP A 123 -8.19 -11.53 -12.78
N ASP A 124 -8.96 -12.48 -12.28
CA ASP A 124 -9.49 -13.61 -13.05
C ASP A 124 -10.74 -13.24 -13.87
N CYS A 125 -11.21 -12.00 -13.80
CA CYS A 125 -12.41 -11.59 -14.51
C CYS A 125 -12.17 -11.55 -16.02
N LYS A 126 -12.91 -12.36 -16.76
CA LYS A 126 -12.81 -12.49 -18.22
C LYS A 126 -13.79 -11.62 -19.01
N ILE A 127 -14.54 -10.77 -18.33
CA ILE A 127 -15.48 -9.86 -18.97
C ILE A 127 -14.69 -8.77 -19.71
N ARG A 128 -14.84 -8.68 -21.04
CA ARG A 128 -14.10 -7.74 -21.90
C ARG A 128 -14.99 -6.99 -22.91
N ARG A 129 -16.31 -7.22 -22.90
CA ARG A 129 -17.22 -6.65 -23.90
C ARG A 129 -17.55 -5.20 -23.56
N GLY A 130 -17.21 -4.26 -24.43
CA GLY A 130 -17.53 -2.84 -24.27
C GLY A 130 -17.07 -2.29 -22.92
N ASN A 131 -17.91 -1.51 -22.25
CA ASN A 131 -17.64 -0.91 -20.93
C ASN A 131 -17.88 -1.88 -19.76
N ALA A 132 -18.21 -3.16 -20.05
CA ALA A 132 -18.64 -4.09 -18.99
C ALA A 132 -17.52 -4.36 -17.97
N ALA A 133 -16.26 -4.37 -18.38
CA ALA A 133 -15.11 -4.55 -17.46
C ALA A 133 -15.03 -3.42 -16.44
N GLU A 134 -15.09 -2.17 -16.91
CA GLU A 134 -15.05 -0.97 -16.07
C GLU A 134 -16.26 -0.90 -15.13
N LEU A 135 -17.47 -1.11 -15.68
CA LEU A 135 -18.70 -1.12 -14.89
C LEU A 135 -18.65 -2.18 -13.78
N PHE A 136 -18.14 -3.38 -14.08
CA PHE A 136 -18.07 -4.46 -13.13
C PHE A 136 -16.99 -4.19 -12.04
N SER A 137 -15.89 -3.57 -12.40
CA SER A 137 -14.91 -3.08 -11.42
C SER A 137 -15.55 -2.05 -10.48
N GLY A 138 -16.26 -1.05 -11.01
CA GLY A 138 -17.01 -0.08 -10.21
C GLY A 138 -18.00 -0.71 -9.23
N ILE A 139 -18.76 -1.71 -9.68
CA ILE A 139 -19.70 -2.46 -8.84
C ILE A 139 -18.97 -3.19 -7.70
N ARG A 140 -17.81 -3.81 -7.96
CA ARG A 140 -17.00 -4.45 -6.92
C ARG A 140 -16.54 -3.44 -5.87
N HIS A 141 -16.07 -2.26 -6.27
CA HIS A 141 -15.68 -1.19 -5.35
C HIS A 141 -16.84 -0.77 -4.45
N ILE A 142 -18.01 -0.56 -5.01
CA ILE A 142 -19.24 -0.23 -4.27
C ILE A 142 -19.58 -1.35 -3.27
N ALA A 143 -19.56 -2.61 -3.71
CA ALA A 143 -19.87 -3.76 -2.87
C ALA A 143 -18.88 -3.90 -1.70
N ILE A 144 -17.56 -3.69 -1.92
CA ILE A 144 -16.56 -3.68 -0.87
C ILE A 144 -16.83 -2.57 0.15
N ASN A 145 -17.16 -1.36 -0.30
CA ASN A 145 -17.45 -0.23 0.56
C ASN A 145 -18.67 -0.50 1.44
N ILE A 146 -19.77 -0.94 0.84
CA ILE A 146 -21.01 -1.26 1.55
C ILE A 146 -20.76 -2.34 2.60
N LEU A 147 -20.16 -3.47 2.21
CA LEU A 147 -19.92 -4.60 3.12
C LEU A 147 -18.87 -4.30 4.18
N THR A 148 -17.89 -3.42 3.90
CA THR A 148 -16.89 -3.01 4.89
C THR A 148 -17.52 -2.11 5.95
N ASN A 149 -18.44 -1.23 5.55
CA ASN A 149 -19.14 -0.32 6.45
C ASN A 149 -20.27 -0.99 7.24
N ASP A 150 -20.73 -2.16 6.80
CA ASP A 150 -21.72 -2.94 7.55
C ASP A 150 -21.17 -3.34 8.94
N LYS A 151 -21.94 -3.00 9.98
CA LYS A 151 -21.66 -3.31 11.37
C LYS A 151 -22.63 -4.32 12.00
N VAL A 152 -23.67 -4.68 11.24
CA VAL A 152 -24.72 -5.62 11.70
C VAL A 152 -24.16 -7.02 11.85
N PHE A 153 -23.41 -7.46 10.85
CA PHE A 153 -22.76 -8.76 10.89
C PHE A 153 -21.23 -8.62 11.05
N LYS A 154 -20.73 -8.84 12.25
CA LYS A 154 -19.30 -8.76 12.58
C LYS A 154 -18.53 -9.97 12.02
N ALA A 155 -18.19 -9.90 10.74
CA ALA A 155 -17.45 -10.96 10.05
C ALA A 155 -16.51 -10.37 8.98
N GLY A 156 -15.57 -11.18 8.49
CA GLY A 156 -14.73 -10.83 7.35
C GLY A 156 -15.55 -10.72 6.06
N LEU A 157 -15.04 -9.95 5.09
CA LEU A 157 -15.71 -9.60 3.84
C LEU A 157 -16.29 -10.82 3.10
N ARG A 158 -15.52 -11.89 2.98
CA ARG A 158 -15.96 -13.14 2.31
C ARG A 158 -17.18 -13.78 2.97
N ARG A 159 -17.24 -13.74 4.32
CA ARG A 159 -18.42 -14.24 5.06
C ARG A 159 -19.63 -13.35 4.87
N LYS A 160 -19.42 -12.01 4.86
CA LYS A 160 -20.49 -11.03 4.59
C LYS A 160 -21.08 -11.22 3.19
N MET A 161 -20.24 -11.42 2.18
CA MET A 161 -20.68 -11.72 0.82
C MET A 161 -21.53 -12.98 0.76
N ARG A 162 -21.08 -14.08 1.39
CA ARG A 162 -21.84 -15.33 1.44
C ARG A 162 -23.20 -15.14 2.13
N LYS A 163 -23.21 -14.43 3.25
CA LYS A 163 -24.46 -14.15 3.95
C LYS A 163 -25.40 -13.31 3.08
N ALA A 164 -24.92 -12.27 2.41
CA ALA A 164 -25.71 -11.44 1.51
C ALA A 164 -26.30 -12.25 0.32
N ALA A 165 -25.57 -13.26 -0.17
CA ALA A 165 -26.05 -14.15 -1.22
C ALA A 165 -27.14 -15.13 -0.77
N MET A 166 -27.17 -15.48 0.53
CA MET A 166 -28.07 -16.50 1.08
C MET A 166 -29.25 -15.91 1.88
N ASP A 167 -29.14 -14.66 2.35
CA ASP A 167 -30.12 -14.02 3.23
C ASP A 167 -30.54 -12.67 2.62
N ARG A 168 -31.77 -12.66 2.04
CA ARG A 168 -32.35 -11.48 1.40
C ARG A 168 -32.58 -10.33 2.38
N ASN A 169 -32.92 -10.62 3.65
CA ASN A 169 -33.14 -9.60 4.66
C ASN A 169 -31.83 -8.92 5.02
N TYR A 170 -30.76 -9.69 5.17
CA TYR A 170 -29.43 -9.14 5.38
C TYR A 170 -28.96 -8.31 4.17
N LEU A 171 -29.16 -8.81 2.95
CA LEU A 171 -28.82 -8.07 1.73
C LEU A 171 -29.59 -6.73 1.68
N ALA A 172 -30.88 -6.73 1.93
CA ALA A 172 -31.70 -5.52 1.95
C ALA A 172 -31.21 -4.53 3.02
N SER A 173 -30.87 -5.00 4.22
CA SER A 173 -30.36 -4.15 5.30
C SER A 173 -29.02 -3.51 4.96
N VAL A 174 -28.13 -4.27 4.33
CA VAL A 174 -26.80 -3.79 3.90
C VAL A 174 -26.92 -2.73 2.79
N LEU A 175 -27.80 -2.98 1.79
CA LEU A 175 -28.05 -2.04 0.70
C LEU A 175 -28.74 -0.75 1.18
N ALA A 176 -29.67 -0.87 2.14
CA ALA A 176 -30.35 0.28 2.73
C ALA A 176 -29.45 1.11 3.67
N GLY A 177 -28.24 0.65 3.96
CA GLY A 177 -27.34 1.31 4.93
C GLY A 177 -27.90 1.32 6.36
N ARG A 178 -28.92 0.54 6.65
CA ARG A 178 -29.59 0.53 7.96
C ARG A 178 -28.72 -0.16 8.99
N ARG A 179 -28.39 0.59 10.04
CA ARG A 179 -28.10 -0.05 11.32
C ARG A 179 -29.40 -0.65 11.82
N LEU A 180 -29.48 -1.96 11.90
CA LEU A 180 -30.54 -2.58 12.69
C LEU A 180 -30.29 -2.15 14.13
N SER A 181 -31.18 -1.27 14.63
CA SER A 181 -31.24 -0.84 16.02
C SER A 181 -31.61 -2.03 16.91
#